data_4b94d3964c8481e012a2d983a283e06c
#
_entry.id   4b94d3964c8481e012a2d983a283e06c
#
_cell.length_a   1.000
_cell.length_b   1.000
_cell.length_c   1.000
_cell.angle_alpha   90.00
_cell.angle_beta   90.00
_cell.angle_gamma   90.00
#
_symmetry.space_group_name_H-M   'P 1'
#
loop_
_entity.id
_entity.type
_entity.pdbx_description
1 polymer ?
#
loop_
_entity_poly.entity_id
_entity_poly.type
_entity_poly.pdbx_seq_one_letter_code
_entity_poly.pdbx_strand_id
1 'polypeptide(L)'
;RPEIEVPDLRIGSTAQAAFVLENTGNKPLVITHIDASCGCTKPSWNRSPVMPGEKSEIKVEIIPDKAGAFDKTLRVFCNTAAGSTSLKIIGMVEE
;
A
#
# COMPACT_ATOMS: atom_id res chain seq x y z
N ARG A 1 -12.44 3.44 2.69
CA ARG A 1 -11.04 3.78 2.39
C ARG A 1 -10.13 2.81 3.13
N PRO A 2 -9.29 2.04 2.42
CA PRO A 2 -8.45 1.04 3.07
C PRO A 2 -7.43 1.67 4.00
N GLU A 3 -7.33 1.12 5.19
CA GLU A 3 -6.41 1.59 6.21
C GLU A 3 -5.87 0.37 6.95
N ILE A 4 -4.55 0.34 7.15
CA ILE A 4 -3.91 -0.74 7.90
C ILE A 4 -3.13 -0.14 9.06
N GLU A 5 -3.33 -0.73 10.25
CA GLU A 5 -2.53 -0.42 11.42
C GLU A 5 -1.43 -1.46 11.54
N VAL A 6 -0.18 -1.01 11.59
CA VAL A 6 0.98 -1.89 11.67
C VAL A 6 1.53 -1.84 13.08
N PRO A 7 1.52 -2.96 13.84
CA PRO A 7 2.06 -2.97 15.19
C PRO A 7 3.58 -3.10 15.17
N ASP A 8 4.18 -2.77 16.32
CA ASP A 8 5.60 -3.05 16.60
C ASP A 8 6.58 -2.41 15.62
N LEU A 9 6.26 -1.18 15.20
CA LEU A 9 7.21 -0.42 14.38
C LEU A 9 8.36 0.07 15.26
N ARG A 10 9.61 -0.09 14.77
CA ARG A 10 10.80 0.34 15.48
C ARG A 10 11.80 0.96 14.52
N ILE A 11 12.51 1.97 15.00
CA ILE A 11 13.60 2.55 14.23
C ILE A 11 14.71 1.50 14.08
N GLY A 12 15.21 1.36 12.86
CA GLY A 12 16.27 0.41 12.55
C GLY A 12 15.75 -0.98 12.16
N SER A 13 14.46 -1.19 12.24
CA SER A 13 13.84 -2.46 11.83
C SER A 13 12.92 -2.22 10.64
N THR A 14 12.84 -3.23 9.78
CA THR A 14 11.95 -3.20 8.63
C THR A 14 10.67 -3.94 8.95
N ALA A 15 9.52 -3.30 8.70
CA ALA A 15 8.22 -3.92 8.84
C ALA A 15 7.59 -4.09 7.47
N GLN A 16 6.60 -4.96 7.36
CA GLN A 16 5.90 -5.18 6.12
C GLN A 16 4.39 -5.12 6.35
N ALA A 17 3.69 -4.54 5.37
CA ALA A 17 2.25 -4.51 5.34
C ALA A 17 1.79 -5.03 3.98
N ALA A 18 0.58 -5.54 3.92
CA ALA A 18 0.02 -6.03 2.66
C ALA A 18 -1.41 -5.56 2.53
N PHE A 19 -1.76 -5.10 1.33
CA PHE A 19 -3.12 -4.78 0.98
C PHE A 19 -3.59 -5.74 -0.09
N VAL A 20 -4.84 -6.18 0.01
CA VAL A 20 -5.43 -7.03 -1.00
C VAL A 20 -6.39 -6.19 -1.83
N LEU A 21 -6.16 -6.17 -3.14
CA LEU A 21 -6.99 -5.46 -4.11
C LEU A 21 -7.80 -6.48 -4.88
N GLU A 22 -9.12 -6.32 -4.88
CA GLU A 22 -10.01 -7.21 -5.62
C GLU A 22 -10.60 -6.46 -6.81
N ASN A 23 -10.58 -7.10 -7.96
CA ASN A 23 -11.22 -6.53 -9.15
C ASN A 23 -12.71 -6.92 -9.14
N THR A 24 -13.55 -5.98 -8.72
CA THR A 24 -15.00 -6.18 -8.68
C THR A 24 -15.69 -5.72 -9.95
N GLY A 25 -14.94 -5.19 -10.91
CA GLY A 25 -15.48 -4.75 -12.19
C GLY A 25 -15.62 -5.89 -13.20
N ASN A 26 -15.85 -5.52 -14.44
CA ASN A 26 -16.03 -6.48 -15.52
C ASN A 26 -14.92 -6.41 -16.58
N LYS A 27 -13.85 -5.66 -16.31
CA LYS A 27 -12.70 -5.54 -17.19
C LYS A 27 -11.42 -5.79 -16.41
N PRO A 28 -10.32 -6.19 -17.09
CA PRO A 28 -9.05 -6.37 -16.41
C PRO A 28 -8.58 -5.08 -15.75
N LEU A 29 -8.06 -5.20 -14.53
CA LEU A 29 -7.54 -4.07 -13.77
C LEU A 29 -6.02 -4.12 -13.79
N VAL A 30 -5.39 -3.02 -14.19
CA VAL A 30 -3.94 -2.92 -14.23
C VAL A 30 -3.50 -1.81 -13.30
N ILE A 31 -2.60 -2.14 -12.37
CA ILE A 31 -1.98 -1.13 -11.51
C ILE A 31 -0.81 -0.56 -12.29
N THR A 32 -0.87 0.74 -12.60
CA THR A 32 0.15 1.38 -13.42
C THR A 32 1.27 1.98 -12.59
N HIS A 33 0.95 2.42 -11.37
CA HIS A 33 1.94 3.06 -10.51
C HIS A 33 1.41 3.15 -9.09
N ILE A 34 2.33 3.11 -8.11
CA ILE A 34 1.97 3.39 -6.71
C ILE A 34 2.92 4.48 -6.23
N ASP A 35 2.33 5.58 -5.76
CA ASP A 35 3.07 6.72 -5.27
C ASP A 35 3.05 6.71 -3.74
N ALA A 36 4.22 6.83 -3.13
CA ALA A 36 4.36 6.84 -1.67
C ALA A 36 4.67 8.25 -1.20
N SER A 37 4.09 8.64 -0.06
CA SER A 37 4.27 9.98 0.46
C SER A 37 5.66 10.21 1.07
N CYS A 38 6.42 9.16 1.33
CA CYS A 38 7.81 9.30 1.75
C CYS A 38 8.63 8.09 1.35
N GLY A 39 9.96 8.25 1.35
CA GLY A 39 10.89 7.18 1.02
C GLY A 39 10.97 6.07 2.06
N CYS A 40 10.31 6.24 3.20
CA CYS A 40 10.29 5.24 4.25
C CYS A 40 9.28 4.11 3.97
N THR A 41 8.48 4.22 2.91
CA THR A 41 7.59 3.16 2.48
C THR A 41 7.94 2.78 1.05
N LYS A 42 8.13 1.48 0.80
CA LYS A 42 8.51 0.97 -0.51
C LYS A 42 7.47 -0.04 -0.97
N PRO A 43 6.56 0.38 -1.85
CA PRO A 43 5.54 -0.54 -2.34
C PRO A 43 6.06 -1.43 -3.45
N SER A 44 5.54 -2.65 -3.51
CA SER A 44 5.75 -3.54 -4.63
C SER A 44 4.44 -4.21 -4.99
N TRP A 45 4.24 -4.47 -6.27
CA TRP A 45 2.98 -5.03 -6.76
C TRP A 45 3.20 -5.80 -8.04
N ASN A 46 2.23 -6.64 -8.36
CA ASN A 46 2.24 -7.41 -9.60
C ASN A 46 1.69 -6.52 -10.73
N ARG A 47 2.45 -6.39 -11.80
CA ARG A 47 2.07 -5.56 -12.95
C ARG A 47 1.18 -6.30 -13.95
N SER A 48 0.92 -7.58 -13.72
CA SER A 48 0.00 -8.33 -14.57
C SER A 48 -1.43 -7.90 -14.32
N PRO A 49 -2.30 -7.94 -15.34
CA PRO A 49 -3.68 -7.57 -15.15
C PRO A 49 -4.38 -8.46 -14.13
N VAL A 50 -5.23 -7.84 -13.30
CA VAL A 50 -6.08 -8.56 -12.36
C VAL A 50 -7.42 -8.75 -13.05
N MET A 51 -7.77 -9.99 -13.32
CA MET A 51 -9.01 -10.30 -14.05
C MET A 51 -10.22 -10.10 -13.14
N PRO A 52 -11.41 -9.88 -13.70
CA PRO A 52 -12.61 -9.73 -12.87
C PRO A 52 -12.80 -10.92 -11.93
N GLY A 53 -13.06 -10.61 -10.66
CA GLY A 53 -13.22 -11.62 -9.64
C GLY A 53 -11.92 -12.08 -8.98
N GLU A 54 -10.78 -11.66 -9.51
CA GLU A 54 -9.48 -12.03 -8.96
C GLU A 54 -8.97 -10.98 -7.98
N LYS A 55 -8.00 -11.38 -7.18
CA LYS A 55 -7.37 -10.52 -6.18
C LYS A 55 -5.89 -10.38 -6.48
N SER A 56 -5.32 -9.24 -6.10
CA SER A 56 -3.89 -9.00 -6.19
C SER A 56 -3.42 -8.41 -4.87
N GLU A 57 -2.16 -8.67 -4.53
CA GLU A 57 -1.59 -8.18 -3.28
C GLU A 57 -0.59 -7.08 -3.56
N ILE A 58 -0.69 -5.99 -2.80
CA ILE A 58 0.28 -4.91 -2.79
C ILE A 58 1.05 -5.03 -1.50
N LYS A 59 2.35 -5.23 -1.59
CA LYS A 59 3.22 -5.33 -0.41
C LYS A 59 3.94 -4.02 -0.20
N VAL A 60 4.03 -3.60 1.05
CA VAL A 60 4.70 -2.35 1.41
C VAL A 60 5.75 -2.65 2.46
N GLU A 61 7.00 -2.32 2.17
CA GLU A 61 8.09 -2.38 3.13
C GLU A 61 8.19 -1.05 3.84
N ILE A 62 8.20 -1.07 5.17
CA ILE A 62 8.19 0.13 5.99
C ILE A 62 9.50 0.22 6.75
N ILE A 63 10.22 1.33 6.56
CA ILE A 63 11.49 1.58 7.23
C ILE A 63 11.34 2.87 8.05
N PRO A 64 10.89 2.75 9.32
CA PRO A 64 10.68 3.95 10.13
C PRO A 64 11.99 4.67 10.41
N ASP A 65 11.96 5.99 10.36
CA ASP A 65 13.13 6.82 10.62
C ASP A 65 12.97 7.74 11.82
N LYS A 66 11.78 7.82 12.39
CA LYS A 66 11.49 8.67 13.56
C LYS A 66 10.52 7.97 14.48
N ALA A 67 10.72 8.16 15.79
CA ALA A 67 9.76 7.67 16.77
C ALA A 67 8.51 8.53 16.78
N GLY A 68 7.41 7.96 17.20
CA GLY A 68 6.12 8.65 17.30
C GLY A 68 5.08 8.10 16.35
N ALA A 69 4.07 8.92 16.08
CA ALA A 69 2.98 8.50 15.21
C ALA A 69 3.47 8.32 13.78
N PHE A 70 3.11 7.19 13.18
CA PHE A 70 3.40 6.88 11.79
C PHE A 70 2.08 6.93 11.01
N ASP A 71 1.99 7.84 10.05
CA ASP A 71 0.79 8.04 9.26
C ASP A 71 1.21 8.39 7.84
N LYS A 72 1.18 7.38 6.97
CA LYS A 72 1.63 7.53 5.59
C LYS A 72 0.54 7.10 4.64
N THR A 73 0.45 7.80 3.52
CA THR A 73 -0.55 7.52 2.49
C THR A 73 0.15 7.06 1.22
N LEU A 74 -0.39 6.00 0.64
CA LEU A 74 0.02 5.51 -0.68
C LEU A 74 -1.11 5.79 -1.64
N ARG A 75 -0.77 6.24 -2.84
CA ARG A 75 -1.76 6.42 -3.89
C ARG A 75 -1.52 5.39 -4.98
N VAL A 76 -2.52 4.56 -5.22
CA VAL A 76 -2.47 3.50 -6.22
C VAL A 76 -3.16 3.99 -7.48
N PHE A 77 -2.41 4.06 -8.58
CA PHE A 77 -2.94 4.45 -9.88
C PHE A 77 -3.23 3.21 -10.70
N CYS A 78 -4.39 3.17 -11.29
CA CYS A 78 -4.81 2.03 -12.12
C CYS A 78 -5.69 2.52 -13.27
N ASN A 79 -6.01 1.58 -14.15
CA ASN A 79 -6.73 1.89 -15.38
C ASN A 79 -8.26 1.95 -15.21
N THR A 80 -8.74 2.06 -13.97
CA THR A 80 -10.17 2.18 -13.71
C THR A 80 -10.67 3.59 -13.99
N ALA A 81 -11.99 3.75 -14.03
CA ALA A 81 -12.61 5.05 -14.24
C ALA A 81 -12.23 6.05 -13.13
N ALA A 82 -12.04 5.57 -11.92
CA ALA A 82 -11.63 6.42 -10.80
C ALA A 82 -10.17 6.87 -10.92
N GLY A 83 -9.34 6.13 -11.64
CA GLY A 83 -7.94 6.45 -11.90
C GLY A 83 -7.01 6.18 -10.74
N SER A 84 -7.41 6.38 -9.51
CA SER A 84 -6.56 6.13 -8.35
C SER A 84 -7.38 5.87 -7.10
N THR A 85 -6.74 5.24 -6.12
CA THR A 85 -7.31 5.06 -4.80
C THR A 85 -6.20 5.25 -3.77
N SER A 86 -6.57 5.67 -2.56
CA SER A 86 -5.60 5.90 -1.49
C SER A 86 -5.63 4.77 -0.49
N LEU A 87 -4.43 4.37 -0.05
CA LEU A 87 -4.25 3.40 1.02
C LEU A 87 -3.51 4.10 2.16
N LYS A 88 -3.91 3.84 3.38
CA LYS A 88 -3.31 4.50 4.53
C LYS A 88 -2.66 3.48 5.47
N ILE A 89 -1.45 3.80 5.92
CA ILE A 89 -0.71 2.98 6.88
C ILE A 89 -0.51 3.83 8.13
N ILE A 90 -0.98 3.31 9.26
CA ILE A 90 -0.84 4.00 10.55
C ILE A 90 -0.18 3.09 11.56
N GLY A 91 0.44 3.69 12.56
CA GLY A 91 1.06 2.94 13.64
C GLY A 91 1.81 3.86 14.57
N MET A 92 2.50 3.25 15.54
CA MET A 92 3.39 3.97 16.45
C MET A 92 4.77 3.37 16.34
N VAL A 93 5.76 4.23 16.18
CA VAL A 93 7.15 3.84 16.05
C VAL A 93 7.85 4.02 17.39
N GLU A 94 8.48 2.97 17.86
CA GLU A 94 9.27 2.98 19.08
C GLU A 94 10.77 3.04 18.75
N GLU A 95 11.53 3.61 19.65
CA GLU A 95 12.97 3.67 19.49
C GLU A 95 13.63 2.32 19.76
#